data_9cb21d602b33e4883435e0a2939e496e
#
_entry.id   9cb21d602b33e4883435e0a2939e496e
#
_cell.length_a   1.000
_cell.length_b   1.000
_cell.length_c   1.000
_cell.angle_alpha   90.00
_cell.angle_beta   90.00
_cell.angle_gamma   90.00
#
_symmetry.space_group_name_H-M   'P 1'
#
loop_
_entity.id
_entity.type
_entity.pdbx_description
1 polymer ?
#
loop_
_entity_poly.entity_id
_entity_poly.type
_entity_poly.pdbx_seq_one_letter_code
_entity_poly.pdbx_strand_id
1 'polypeptide(L)'
;MGQSASIGLFAPCRETVRTPVRPAYGCGVHHWAIQRFEGARVGRLSTTTSAGRPHLVPVVFAAAAHVVWTAVDAKPKSTRSLRRLANVESNPWVSVLVDHYEDDWSQLWWVRADGEATVVSVESEDGHLALAALAAKYPQYAGQAPAGPLIRIVVDTWASWSAR
;
A
#
# COMPACT_ATOMS: atom_id res chain seq x y z
N MET A 1 11.38 -48.42 -4.44
CA MET A 1 11.44 -47.62 -5.67
C MET A 1 10.78 -46.28 -5.32
N GLY A 2 11.60 -45.30 -4.95
CA GLY A 2 11.12 -43.99 -4.52
C GLY A 2 11.28 -43.00 -5.67
N GLN A 3 10.21 -42.29 -6.02
CA GLN A 3 10.27 -41.17 -6.95
C GLN A 3 10.43 -39.88 -6.15
N SER A 4 11.58 -39.25 -6.34
CA SER A 4 11.90 -37.91 -5.79
C SER A 4 11.23 -36.84 -6.66
N ALA A 5 10.36 -36.05 -6.08
CA ALA A 5 9.78 -34.89 -6.73
C ALA A 5 10.78 -33.71 -6.65
N SER A 6 11.29 -33.28 -7.81
CA SER A 6 12.13 -32.11 -7.94
C SER A 6 11.29 -30.84 -7.81
N ILE A 7 11.58 -30.04 -6.78
CA ILE A 7 11.06 -28.69 -6.62
C ILE A 7 11.86 -27.80 -7.57
N GLY A 8 11.19 -27.27 -8.60
CA GLY A 8 11.80 -26.32 -9.54
C GLY A 8 12.16 -24.99 -8.84
N LEU A 9 13.47 -24.69 -8.82
CA LEU A 9 13.99 -23.39 -8.40
C LEU A 9 13.60 -22.34 -9.45
N PHE A 10 12.81 -21.35 -9.04
CA PHE A 10 12.61 -20.15 -9.85
C PHE A 10 13.89 -19.32 -9.84
N ALA A 11 14.51 -19.15 -11.01
CA ALA A 11 15.69 -18.29 -11.17
C ALA A 11 15.28 -16.83 -11.04
N PRO A 12 16.07 -15.99 -10.35
CA PRO A 12 15.81 -14.55 -10.29
C PRO A 12 16.12 -13.90 -11.64
N CYS A 13 15.17 -13.12 -12.13
CA CYS A 13 15.36 -12.26 -13.29
C CYS A 13 16.41 -11.18 -12.97
N ARG A 14 17.62 -11.32 -13.51
CA ARG A 14 18.65 -10.28 -13.44
C ARG A 14 18.45 -9.30 -14.59
N GLU A 15 18.01 -8.10 -14.29
CA GLU A 15 17.90 -7.04 -15.26
C GLU A 15 19.01 -6.00 -15.07
N THR A 16 19.79 -5.80 -16.12
CA THR A 16 20.88 -4.83 -16.18
C THR A 16 20.35 -3.41 -16.36
N VAL A 17 20.91 -2.50 -15.60
CA VAL A 17 20.64 -1.06 -15.50
C VAL A 17 20.53 -0.36 -16.86
N ARG A 18 19.33 0.11 -17.20
CA ARG A 18 19.08 1.33 -17.98
C ARG A 18 17.75 1.87 -17.52
N THR A 19 17.75 3.12 -17.06
CA THR A 19 16.55 3.85 -16.61
C THR A 19 15.58 4.01 -17.79
N PRO A 20 14.47 3.27 -17.84
CA PRO A 20 13.32 3.65 -18.64
C PRO A 20 12.27 4.26 -17.69
N VAL A 21 11.53 5.23 -18.20
CA VAL A 21 10.25 5.63 -17.59
C VAL A 21 9.44 4.35 -17.36
N ARG A 22 9.31 3.93 -16.10
CA ARG A 22 8.53 2.75 -15.74
C ARG A 22 7.09 2.96 -16.21
N PRO A 23 6.46 1.99 -16.86
CA PRO A 23 5.02 2.05 -17.08
C PRO A 23 4.33 2.22 -15.74
N ALA A 24 3.23 2.97 -15.70
CA ALA A 24 2.52 3.35 -14.47
C ALA A 24 2.13 2.14 -13.58
N TYR A 25 2.19 0.92 -14.13
CA TYR A 25 1.94 -0.32 -13.40
C TYR A 25 3.03 -1.34 -13.78
N GLY A 26 3.67 -1.93 -12.78
CA GLY A 26 4.70 -2.94 -12.98
C GLY A 26 4.21 -4.10 -13.86
N CYS A 27 5.12 -4.72 -14.60
CA CYS A 27 4.84 -5.84 -15.48
C CYS A 27 4.07 -6.95 -14.73
N GLY A 28 2.80 -7.19 -15.12
CA GLY A 28 2.01 -8.32 -14.63
C GLY A 28 0.79 -8.03 -13.77
N VAL A 29 0.52 -6.77 -13.37
CA VAL A 29 -0.72 -6.50 -12.62
C VAL A 29 -1.91 -6.34 -13.55
N HIS A 30 -2.99 -7.03 -13.24
CA HIS A 30 -4.23 -6.94 -14.00
C HIS A 30 -4.95 -5.61 -13.74
N HIS A 31 -5.49 -4.99 -14.78
CA HIS A 31 -6.24 -3.71 -14.68
C HIS A 31 -7.38 -3.78 -13.63
N TRP A 32 -8.10 -4.91 -13.53
CA TRP A 32 -9.14 -5.11 -12.53
C TRP A 32 -8.60 -4.98 -11.09
N ALA A 33 -7.37 -5.43 -10.83
CA ALA A 33 -6.76 -5.38 -9.50
C ALA A 33 -6.50 -3.94 -9.09
N ILE A 34 -5.93 -3.12 -10.00
CA ILE A 34 -5.71 -1.70 -9.75
C ILE A 34 -7.03 -0.98 -9.47
N GLN A 35 -8.06 -1.20 -10.30
CA GLN A 35 -9.37 -0.58 -10.10
C GLN A 35 -9.98 -0.94 -8.74
N ARG A 36 -9.92 -2.21 -8.34
CA ARG A 36 -10.41 -2.66 -7.03
C ARG A 36 -9.60 -2.06 -5.89
N PHE A 37 -8.29 -1.99 -6.03
CA PHE A 37 -7.41 -1.36 -5.03
C PHE A 37 -7.74 0.13 -4.88
N GLU A 38 -7.76 0.89 -5.96
CA GLU A 38 -8.06 2.33 -5.95
C GLU A 38 -9.49 2.61 -5.45
N GLY A 39 -10.46 1.76 -5.77
CA GLY A 39 -11.85 1.87 -5.32
C GLY A 39 -12.09 1.49 -3.85
N ALA A 40 -11.19 0.72 -3.24
CA ALA A 40 -11.36 0.26 -1.86
C ALA A 40 -11.33 1.42 -0.86
N ARG A 41 -12.28 1.42 0.09
CA ARG A 41 -12.41 2.49 1.10
C ARG A 41 -11.44 2.34 2.27
N VAL A 42 -11.00 1.14 2.56
CA VAL A 42 -10.10 0.81 3.68
C VAL A 42 -9.04 -0.17 3.17
N GLY A 43 -7.79 0.11 3.48
CA GLY A 43 -6.68 -0.82 3.31
C GLY A 43 -6.10 -1.25 4.65
N ARG A 44 -5.29 -2.29 4.65
CA ARG A 44 -4.54 -2.75 5.80
C ARG A 44 -3.06 -2.48 5.55
N LEU A 45 -2.52 -1.47 6.25
CA LEU A 45 -1.12 -1.09 6.16
C LEU A 45 -0.29 -1.94 7.11
N SER A 46 0.65 -2.66 6.56
CA SER A 46 1.69 -3.39 7.31
C SER A 46 2.98 -2.59 7.31
N THR A 47 3.54 -2.41 8.48
CA THR A 47 4.86 -1.81 8.72
C THR A 47 5.66 -2.72 9.66
N THR A 48 6.98 -2.54 9.74
CA THR A 48 7.85 -3.34 10.60
C THR A 48 8.52 -2.43 11.62
N THR A 49 8.49 -2.82 12.90
CA THR A 49 9.22 -2.09 13.95
C THR A 49 10.72 -2.25 13.78
N SER A 50 11.52 -1.39 14.42
CA SER A 50 12.99 -1.50 14.45
C SER A 50 13.47 -2.85 15.02
N ALA A 51 12.66 -3.52 15.84
CA ALA A 51 12.93 -4.87 16.36
C ALA A 51 12.43 -6.01 15.43
N GLY A 52 12.04 -5.71 14.18
CA GLY A 52 11.58 -6.70 13.21
C GLY A 52 10.16 -7.23 13.45
N ARG A 53 9.38 -6.63 14.36
CA ARG A 53 8.00 -7.08 14.63
C ARG A 53 7.02 -6.46 13.64
N PRO A 54 6.13 -7.25 13.02
CA PRO A 54 5.09 -6.72 12.16
C PRO A 54 4.09 -5.88 12.96
N HIS A 55 3.60 -4.81 12.34
CA HIS A 55 2.57 -3.92 12.87
C HIS A 55 1.55 -3.64 11.78
N LEU A 56 0.32 -4.10 11.95
CA LEU A 56 -0.76 -4.03 10.99
C LEU A 56 -1.90 -3.17 11.52
N VAL A 57 -2.38 -2.22 10.70
CA VAL A 57 -3.48 -1.34 11.05
C VAL A 57 -4.38 -1.08 9.85
N PRO A 58 -5.71 -0.91 10.05
CA PRO A 58 -6.57 -0.37 9.01
C PRO A 58 -6.25 1.11 8.78
N VAL A 59 -6.29 1.50 7.50
CA VAL A 59 -6.09 2.88 7.07
C VAL A 59 -7.09 3.28 6.00
N VAL A 60 -7.51 4.54 6.00
CA VAL A 60 -8.09 5.17 4.82
C VAL A 60 -6.94 5.62 3.93
N PHE A 61 -7.10 5.52 2.63
CA PHE A 61 -6.02 5.82 1.68
C PHE A 61 -6.57 6.30 0.34
N ALA A 62 -5.78 7.03 -0.39
CA ALA A 62 -5.98 7.30 -1.80
C ALA A 62 -4.81 6.73 -2.59
N ALA A 63 -5.06 6.29 -3.81
CA ALA A 63 -4.03 5.79 -4.70
C ALA A 63 -4.23 6.37 -6.09
N ALA A 64 -3.14 6.68 -6.77
CA ALA A 64 -3.12 7.05 -8.18
C ALA A 64 -1.81 6.56 -8.80
N ALA A 65 -1.90 5.93 -9.96
CA ALA A 65 -0.78 5.30 -10.62
C ALA A 65 -0.05 4.30 -9.70
N HIS A 66 1.17 4.60 -9.31
CA HIS A 66 2.01 3.76 -8.44
C HIS A 66 2.27 4.40 -7.06
N VAL A 67 1.46 5.40 -6.67
CA VAL A 67 1.62 6.08 -5.38
C VAL A 67 0.36 5.88 -4.54
N VAL A 68 0.55 5.52 -3.27
CA VAL A 68 -0.51 5.41 -2.28
C VAL A 68 -0.24 6.43 -1.17
N TRP A 69 -1.28 7.18 -0.78
CA TRP A 69 -1.23 8.14 0.31
C TRP A 69 -2.19 7.76 1.43
N THR A 70 -1.72 7.86 2.66
CA THR A 70 -2.57 7.74 3.85
C THR A 70 -2.22 8.82 4.86
N ALA A 71 -3.24 9.35 5.54
CA ALA A 71 -3.07 10.36 6.56
C ALA A 71 -3.01 9.75 7.96
N VAL A 72 -2.31 10.42 8.84
CA VAL A 72 -2.42 10.18 10.28
C VAL A 72 -3.48 11.12 10.83
N ASP A 73 -4.66 10.56 11.15
CA ASP A 73 -5.75 11.33 11.74
C ASP A 73 -5.34 11.98 13.06
N ALA A 74 -5.79 13.23 13.25
CA ALA A 74 -5.62 13.98 14.49
C ALA A 74 -6.52 13.48 15.65
N LYS A 75 -7.00 12.23 15.62
CA LYS A 75 -7.74 11.65 16.75
C LYS A 75 -6.94 11.75 18.04
N PRO A 76 -7.59 11.97 19.22
CA PRO A 76 -6.89 12.18 20.48
C PRO A 76 -5.80 11.12 20.66
N LYS A 77 -4.59 11.59 20.92
CA LYS A 77 -3.31 10.91 20.95
C LYS A 77 -3.38 9.49 21.54
N SER A 78 -3.64 8.49 20.74
CA SER A 78 -3.21 7.15 21.11
C SER A 78 -1.79 6.97 20.55
N THR A 79 -0.90 6.50 21.39
CA THR A 79 0.52 6.18 21.10
C THR A 79 0.70 5.30 19.84
N ARG A 80 -0.38 4.64 19.38
CA ARG A 80 -0.40 3.76 18.21
C ARG A 80 -0.33 4.49 16.87
N SER A 81 -0.85 5.74 16.78
CA SER A 81 -0.80 6.52 15.54
C SER A 81 0.63 6.95 15.19
N LEU A 82 1.44 7.24 16.20
CA LEU A 82 2.84 7.62 16.04
C LEU A 82 3.73 6.41 15.71
N ARG A 83 3.35 5.20 16.12
CA ARG A 83 4.17 3.99 15.91
C ARG A 83 4.42 3.70 14.44
N ARG A 84 3.42 3.82 13.57
CA ARG A 84 3.59 3.57 12.14
C ARG A 84 4.53 4.58 11.47
N LEU A 85 4.58 5.84 11.95
CA LEU A 85 5.52 6.83 11.46
C LEU A 85 6.96 6.43 11.84
N ALA A 86 7.19 6.14 13.11
CA ALA A 86 8.50 5.67 13.58
C ALA A 86 8.94 4.36 12.89
N ASN A 87 7.98 3.48 12.57
CA ASN A 87 8.28 2.27 11.81
C ASN A 87 8.77 2.60 10.40
N VAL A 88 8.06 3.48 9.67
CA VAL A 88 8.44 3.93 8.32
C VAL A 88 9.81 4.62 8.31
N GLU A 89 10.10 5.45 9.31
CA GLU A 89 11.40 6.11 9.44
C GLU A 89 12.54 5.09 9.68
N SER A 90 12.28 4.01 10.43
CA SER A 90 13.28 2.99 10.72
C SER A 90 13.39 1.91 9.65
N ASN A 91 12.29 1.63 8.93
CA ASN A 91 12.20 0.64 7.86
C ASN A 91 11.12 1.08 6.86
N PRO A 92 11.50 1.58 5.68
CA PRO A 92 10.56 2.12 4.70
C PRO A 92 9.72 1.05 4.00
N TRP A 93 10.08 -0.23 4.08
CA TRP A 93 9.36 -1.30 3.40
C TRP A 93 8.00 -1.56 4.04
N VAL A 94 6.96 -1.43 3.23
CA VAL A 94 5.57 -1.57 3.67
C VAL A 94 4.75 -2.37 2.66
N SER A 95 3.61 -2.87 3.14
CA SER A 95 2.58 -3.46 2.28
C SER A 95 1.22 -2.86 2.61
N VAL A 96 0.41 -2.64 1.58
CA VAL A 96 -1.00 -2.27 1.71
C VAL A 96 -1.84 -3.35 1.07
N LEU A 97 -2.71 -3.98 1.85
CA LEU A 97 -3.64 -5.01 1.40
C LEU A 97 -5.07 -4.45 1.38
N VAL A 98 -5.77 -4.72 0.30
CA VAL A 98 -7.23 -4.62 0.21
C VAL A 98 -7.80 -5.97 -0.18
N ASP A 99 -8.97 -6.31 0.34
CA ASP A 99 -9.58 -7.62 0.12
C ASP A 99 -11.09 -7.54 0.19
N HIS A 100 -11.72 -8.55 -0.34
CA HIS A 100 -13.15 -8.82 -0.22
C HIS A 100 -13.35 -10.29 0.11
N TYR A 101 -13.96 -10.54 1.26
CA TYR A 101 -14.27 -11.88 1.74
C TYR A 101 -15.73 -11.93 2.16
N GLU A 102 -16.44 -12.91 1.62
CA GLU A 102 -17.86 -13.17 1.89
C GLU A 102 -18.17 -14.68 1.80
N ASP A 103 -19.43 -15.08 2.08
CA ASP A 103 -19.84 -16.50 2.11
C ASP A 103 -19.82 -17.14 0.72
N ASP A 104 -20.08 -16.40 -0.35
CA ASP A 104 -19.87 -16.87 -1.73
C ASP A 104 -18.39 -16.77 -2.12
N TRP A 105 -17.66 -17.83 -1.95
CA TRP A 105 -16.23 -17.91 -2.24
C TRP A 105 -15.86 -17.64 -3.69
N SER A 106 -16.81 -17.70 -4.62
CA SER A 106 -16.57 -17.31 -6.02
C SER A 106 -16.34 -15.80 -6.19
N GLN A 107 -16.68 -14.99 -5.19
CA GLN A 107 -16.53 -13.53 -5.18
C GLN A 107 -15.25 -13.06 -4.47
N LEU A 108 -14.48 -13.97 -3.87
CA LEU A 108 -13.29 -13.60 -3.09
C LEU A 108 -12.19 -13.03 -3.98
N TRP A 109 -11.54 -12.01 -3.47
CA TRP A 109 -10.35 -11.44 -4.10
C TRP A 109 -9.52 -10.66 -3.07
N TRP A 110 -8.25 -10.49 -3.39
CA TRP A 110 -7.39 -9.55 -2.69
C TRP A 110 -6.39 -8.92 -3.65
N VAL A 111 -5.91 -7.74 -3.29
CA VAL A 111 -4.84 -7.02 -3.99
C VAL A 111 -3.90 -6.43 -2.96
N ARG A 112 -2.61 -6.60 -3.17
CA ARG A 112 -1.56 -6.08 -2.30
C ARG A 112 -0.59 -5.24 -3.12
N ALA A 113 -0.28 -4.06 -2.57
CA ALA A 113 0.76 -3.16 -3.04
C ALA A 113 1.94 -3.22 -2.06
N ASP A 114 3.11 -3.61 -2.53
CA ASP A 114 4.37 -3.61 -1.77
C ASP A 114 5.25 -2.46 -2.27
N GLY A 115 5.93 -1.74 -1.38
CA GLY A 115 6.74 -0.60 -1.80
C GLY A 115 7.43 0.12 -0.64
N GLU A 116 8.03 1.26 -0.96
CA GLU A 116 8.74 2.09 -0.02
C GLU A 116 7.88 3.27 0.45
N ALA A 117 7.82 3.45 1.76
CA ALA A 117 7.08 4.52 2.41
C ALA A 117 8.00 5.65 2.86
N THR A 118 7.50 6.88 2.78
CA THR A 118 8.14 8.09 3.30
C THR A 118 7.12 8.89 4.09
N VAL A 119 7.53 9.45 5.23
CA VAL A 119 6.72 10.41 5.98
C VAL A 119 6.88 11.78 5.32
N VAL A 120 5.76 12.41 4.96
CA VAL A 120 5.75 13.71 4.29
C VAL A 120 4.95 14.73 5.11
N SER A 121 5.40 15.98 5.08
CA SER A 121 4.66 17.10 5.68
C SER A 121 3.44 17.44 4.83
N VAL A 122 2.35 17.85 5.49
CA VAL A 122 1.15 18.40 4.82
C VAL A 122 1.44 19.67 4.01
N GLU A 123 2.50 20.39 4.36
CA GLU A 123 2.92 21.64 3.71
C GLU A 123 3.80 21.41 2.49
N SER A 124 4.29 20.18 2.28
CA SER A 124 5.12 19.84 1.11
C SER A 124 4.24 19.71 -0.16
N GLU A 125 4.88 19.75 -1.33
CA GLU A 125 4.21 19.49 -2.61
C GLU A 125 3.54 18.12 -2.62
N ASP A 126 4.25 17.07 -2.19
CA ASP A 126 3.70 15.72 -2.02
C ASP A 126 2.53 15.70 -1.01
N GLY A 127 2.61 16.51 0.04
CA GLY A 127 1.54 16.67 1.03
C GLY A 127 0.27 17.27 0.43
N HIS A 128 0.39 18.31 -0.37
CA HIS A 128 -0.73 18.92 -1.08
C HIS A 128 -1.39 17.94 -2.05
N LEU A 129 -0.61 17.17 -2.82
CA LEU A 129 -1.12 16.12 -3.71
C LEU A 129 -1.87 15.04 -2.92
N ALA A 130 -1.31 14.59 -1.80
CA ALA A 130 -1.92 13.60 -0.93
C ALA A 130 -3.25 14.09 -0.34
N LEU A 131 -3.30 15.33 0.16
CA LEU A 131 -4.52 15.93 0.72
C LEU A 131 -5.61 16.07 -0.34
N ALA A 132 -5.26 16.52 -1.56
CA ALA A 132 -6.20 16.62 -2.67
C ALA A 132 -6.77 15.24 -3.05
N ALA A 133 -5.93 14.21 -3.16
CA ALA A 133 -6.35 12.85 -3.48
C ALA A 133 -7.25 12.25 -2.39
N LEU A 134 -6.91 12.46 -1.11
CA LEU A 134 -7.71 11.99 0.02
C LEU A 134 -9.06 12.73 0.10
N ALA A 135 -9.09 14.05 -0.10
CA ALA A 135 -10.33 14.84 -0.09
C ALA A 135 -11.26 14.46 -1.24
N ALA A 136 -10.73 14.17 -2.42
CA ALA A 136 -11.52 13.70 -3.56
C ALA A 136 -12.19 12.34 -3.28
N LYS A 137 -11.52 11.47 -2.52
CA LYS A 137 -12.01 10.13 -2.20
C LYS A 137 -12.92 10.09 -0.96
N TYR A 138 -12.65 10.94 0.04
CA TYR A 138 -13.34 10.94 1.33
C TYR A 138 -13.97 12.31 1.61
N PRO A 139 -15.31 12.43 1.50
CA PRO A 139 -16.02 13.70 1.77
C PRO A 139 -15.72 14.30 3.16
N GLN A 140 -15.39 13.45 4.16
CA GLN A 140 -15.02 13.89 5.50
C GLN A 140 -13.77 14.78 5.50
N TYR A 141 -12.86 14.60 4.57
CA TYR A 141 -11.66 15.42 4.43
C TYR A 141 -11.86 16.69 3.59
N ALA A 142 -12.97 16.79 2.85
CA ALA A 142 -13.32 18.04 2.13
C ALA A 142 -13.64 19.19 3.10
N GLY A 143 -14.23 18.89 4.28
CA GLY A 143 -14.54 19.88 5.29
C GLY A 143 -13.47 20.08 6.37
N GLN A 144 -12.66 19.05 6.61
CA GLN A 144 -11.59 19.06 7.63
C GLN A 144 -10.43 18.20 7.17
N ALA A 145 -9.47 18.82 6.50
CA ALA A 145 -8.27 18.14 6.05
C ALA A 145 -7.46 17.58 7.24
N PRO A 146 -6.79 16.42 7.08
CA PRO A 146 -5.87 15.91 8.08
C PRO A 146 -4.76 16.93 8.37
N ALA A 147 -4.55 17.26 9.66
CA ALA A 147 -3.51 18.20 10.09
C ALA A 147 -2.18 17.51 10.46
N GLY A 148 -2.17 16.17 10.53
CA GLY A 148 -0.99 15.39 10.88
C GLY A 148 -0.14 14.99 9.67
N PRO A 149 1.03 14.43 9.91
CA PRO A 149 1.89 13.96 8.83
C PRO A 149 1.20 12.89 7.99
N LEU A 150 1.62 12.80 6.74
CA LEU A 150 1.13 11.84 5.76
C LEU A 150 2.19 10.77 5.52
N ILE A 151 1.76 9.61 5.08
CA ILE A 151 2.65 8.58 4.56
C ILE A 151 2.40 8.48 3.05
N ARG A 152 3.47 8.69 2.28
CA ARG A 152 3.53 8.45 0.84
C ARG A 152 4.21 7.11 0.61
N ILE A 153 3.61 6.27 -0.20
CA ILE A 153 4.15 4.94 -0.54
C ILE A 153 4.33 4.88 -2.05
N VAL A 154 5.54 4.65 -2.51
CA VAL A 154 5.84 4.34 -3.90
C VAL A 154 5.76 2.85 -4.08
N VAL A 155 4.82 2.39 -4.91
CA VAL A 155 4.58 0.95 -5.11
C VAL A 155 5.59 0.40 -6.11
N ASP A 156 6.34 -0.62 -5.70
CA ASP A 156 7.30 -1.34 -6.53
C ASP A 156 6.69 -2.60 -7.13
N THR A 157 5.86 -3.29 -6.35
CA THR A 157 5.32 -4.60 -6.73
C THR A 157 3.85 -4.70 -6.38
N TRP A 158 3.09 -5.30 -7.28
CA TRP A 158 1.70 -5.65 -7.09
C TRP A 158 1.54 -7.16 -7.03
N ALA A 159 0.71 -7.64 -6.11
CA ALA A 159 0.25 -9.01 -6.07
C ALA A 159 -1.27 -9.03 -5.97
N SER A 160 -1.92 -9.95 -6.66
CA SER A 160 -3.38 -10.06 -6.64
C SER A 160 -3.83 -11.49 -6.88
N TRP A 161 -5.01 -11.80 -6.38
CA TRP A 161 -5.70 -13.05 -6.60
C TRP A 161 -7.21 -12.81 -6.65
N SER A 162 -7.90 -13.59 -7.44
CA SER A 162 -9.37 -13.62 -7.51
C SER A 162 -9.83 -15.07 -7.73
N ALA A 163 -10.95 -15.43 -7.14
CA ALA A 163 -11.57 -16.74 -7.31
C ALA A 163 -12.14 -16.99 -8.73
N ARG A 164 -12.16 -15.96 -9.60
CA ARG A 164 -12.62 -16.02 -11.00
C ARG A 164 -11.46 -15.88 -11.94
#